data_343ae71305db371d1357696a37bb5eae
#
_entry.id   343ae71305db371d1357696a37bb5eae
#
_cell.length_a   1.000
_cell.length_b   1.000
_cell.length_c   1.000
_cell.angle_alpha   90.00
_cell.angle_beta   90.00
_cell.angle_gamma   90.00
#
_symmetry.space_group_name_H-M   'P 1'
#
loop_
_entity.id
_entity.type
_entity.pdbx_description
1 polymer ?
#
loop_
_entity_poly.entity_id
_entity_poly.type
_entity_poly.pdbx_seq_one_letter_code
_entity_poly.pdbx_strand_id
1 'polypeptide(L)' 'MEKSTMSVQELSMQMGISLPKAYELTKTLGFPAFRIGTRILIPTEAFHKWLLESTPPAHNGNGSDSSQ' A
#
# COMPACT_ATOMS: atom_id res chain seq x y z
N MET A 1 -1.18 -20.50 -9.26
CA MET A 1 -0.04 -19.60 -9.40
C MET A 1 -0.31 -18.28 -8.72
N GLU A 2 0.58 -17.90 -7.89
CA GLU A 2 0.37 -16.67 -7.14
C GLU A 2 0.76 -15.45 -7.90
N LYS A 3 0.04 -14.38 -7.66
CA LYS A 3 0.39 -13.12 -8.24
C LYS A 3 1.54 -12.49 -7.45
N SER A 4 2.56 -12.10 -8.16
CA SER A 4 3.67 -11.43 -7.50
C SER A 4 3.48 -9.91 -7.49
N THR A 5 2.46 -9.41 -8.17
CA THR A 5 2.15 -7.99 -8.16
C THR A 5 0.65 -7.80 -7.96
N MET A 6 0.29 -6.61 -7.54
CA MET A 6 -1.12 -6.27 -7.41
C MET A 6 -1.38 -4.92 -8.08
N SER A 7 -2.65 -4.69 -8.42
CA SER A 7 -3.06 -3.43 -9.01
C SER A 7 -3.36 -2.42 -7.92
N VAL A 8 -3.55 -1.15 -8.33
CA VAL A 8 -3.92 -0.12 -7.37
C VAL A 8 -5.28 -0.43 -6.75
N GLN A 9 -6.17 -1.01 -7.55
CA GLN A 9 -7.48 -1.38 -7.03
C GLN A 9 -7.35 -2.44 -5.94
N GLU A 10 -6.51 -3.41 -6.17
CA GLU A 10 -6.27 -4.43 -5.15
C GLU A 10 -5.61 -3.83 -3.92
N LEU A 11 -4.72 -2.88 -4.14
CA LEU A 11 -4.08 -2.18 -3.03
C LEU A 11 -5.11 -1.47 -2.17
N SER A 12 -6.05 -0.78 -2.81
CA SER A 12 -7.06 -0.06 -2.06
C SER A 12 -7.90 -1.01 -1.21
N MET A 13 -8.20 -2.19 -1.75
CA MET A 13 -8.98 -3.16 -1.02
C MET A 13 -8.19 -3.76 0.13
N GLN A 14 -6.91 -4.02 -0.11
CA GLN A 14 -6.07 -4.58 0.94
C GLN A 14 -5.92 -3.62 2.11
N MET A 15 -5.83 -2.35 1.83
CA MET A 15 -5.61 -1.37 2.87
C MET A 15 -6.91 -0.76 3.39
N GLY A 16 -8.02 -1.06 2.76
CA GLY A 16 -9.30 -0.49 3.19
C GLY A 16 -9.36 1.00 2.98
N ILE A 17 -8.78 1.50 1.91
CA ILE A 17 -8.80 2.92 1.61
C ILE A 17 -9.46 3.13 0.26
N SER A 18 -9.80 4.38 -0.02
CA SER A 18 -10.43 4.71 -1.29
C SER A 18 -9.43 4.59 -2.42
N LEU A 19 -9.94 4.45 -3.63
CA LEU A 19 -9.08 4.33 -4.79
C LEU A 19 -8.22 5.57 -5.00
N PRO A 20 -8.76 6.79 -4.89
CA PRO A 20 -7.90 7.97 -5.01
C PRO A 20 -6.76 7.98 -3.98
N LYS A 21 -7.06 7.54 -2.77
CA LYS A 21 -6.02 7.45 -1.74
C LYS A 21 -4.95 6.44 -2.13
N ALA A 22 -5.37 5.32 -2.70
CA ALA A 22 -4.41 4.31 -3.12
C ALA A 22 -3.51 4.85 -4.22
N TYR A 23 -4.08 5.61 -5.14
CA TYR A 23 -3.27 6.22 -6.20
C TYR A 23 -2.25 7.20 -5.62
N GLU A 24 -2.68 7.98 -4.64
CA GLU A 24 -1.76 8.90 -3.98
C GLU A 24 -0.63 8.16 -3.31
N LEU A 25 -0.97 7.04 -2.70
CA LEU A 25 0.03 6.25 -2.01
C LEU A 25 1.10 5.75 -2.96
N THR A 26 0.72 5.34 -4.16
CA THR A 26 1.69 4.84 -5.11
C THR A 26 2.65 5.93 -5.58
N LYS A 27 2.31 7.19 -5.39
CA LYS A 27 3.19 8.28 -5.76
C LYS A 27 4.05 8.73 -4.62
N THR A 28 3.85 8.18 -3.44
CA THR A 28 4.62 8.54 -2.27
C THR A 28 6.03 8.01 -2.40
N LEU A 29 6.99 8.86 -2.06
CA LEU A 29 8.39 8.44 -2.09
C LEU A 29 8.60 7.25 -1.17
N GLY A 30 9.29 6.26 -1.68
CA GLY A 30 9.59 5.08 -0.89
C GLY A 30 8.57 3.98 -1.02
N PHE A 31 7.42 4.26 -1.59
CA PHE A 31 6.43 3.21 -1.77
C PHE A 31 6.83 2.31 -2.94
N PRO A 32 6.79 0.98 -2.77
CA PRO A 32 7.23 0.05 -3.82
C PRO A 32 6.17 -0.09 -4.90
N ALA A 33 6.21 0.77 -5.88
CA ALA A 33 5.31 0.70 -7.02
C ALA A 33 6.09 1.14 -8.25
N PHE A 34 5.77 0.55 -9.38
CA PHE A 34 6.37 1.00 -10.63
C PHE A 34 5.31 1.00 -11.71
N ARG A 35 5.60 1.76 -12.74
CA ARG A 35 4.65 2.03 -13.78
C ARG A 35 5.12 1.42 -15.08
N ILE A 36 4.22 0.73 -15.75
CA ILE A 36 4.50 0.18 -17.06
C ILE A 36 3.38 0.67 -17.97
N GLY A 37 3.73 1.60 -18.87
CA GLY A 37 2.71 2.21 -19.69
C GLY A 37 1.73 2.99 -18.83
N THR A 38 0.47 2.63 -18.90
CA THR A 38 -0.56 3.27 -18.10
C THR A 38 -0.91 2.45 -16.86
N ARG A 39 -0.18 1.36 -16.64
CA ARG A 39 -0.49 0.47 -15.53
C ARG A 39 0.48 0.69 -14.40
N ILE A 40 -0.04 0.61 -13.20
CA ILE A 40 0.78 0.70 -11.99
C ILE A 40 0.77 -0.66 -11.35
N LEU A 41 1.96 -1.19 -11.10
CA LEU A 41 2.11 -2.51 -10.51
C LEU A 41 2.81 -2.37 -9.17
N ILE A 42 2.32 -3.11 -8.19
CA ILE A 42 2.87 -3.07 -6.85
C ILE A 42 3.34 -4.48 -6.50
N PRO A 43 4.66 -4.69 -6.35
CA PRO A 43 5.14 -6.02 -5.95
C PRO A 43 4.58 -6.38 -4.58
N THR A 44 3.94 -7.52 -4.51
CA THR A 44 3.23 -7.91 -3.30
C THR A 44 4.19 -8.05 -2.11
N GLU A 45 5.33 -8.68 -2.34
CA GLU A 45 6.30 -8.86 -1.26
C GLU A 45 6.88 -7.54 -0.81
N ALA A 46 7.19 -6.68 -1.76
CA ALA A 46 7.74 -5.37 -1.41
C ALA A 46 6.71 -4.54 -0.66
N PHE A 47 5.45 -4.67 -1.03
CA PHE A 47 4.39 -3.99 -0.33
C PHE A 47 4.30 -4.45 1.13
N HIS A 48 4.37 -5.75 1.34
CA HIS A 48 4.30 -6.27 2.69
C HIS A 48 5.49 -5.80 3.52
N LYS A 49 6.66 -5.78 2.90
CA LYS A 49 7.85 -5.31 3.60
C LYS A 49 7.72 -3.82 3.92
N TRP A 50 7.21 -3.07 2.96
CA TRP A 50 7.01 -1.64 3.18
C TRP A 50 6.06 -1.39 4.35
N LEU A 51 5.01 -2.18 4.43
CA LEU A 51 4.05 -2.06 5.53
C LEU A 51 4.73 -2.27 6.87
N LEU A 52 5.54 -3.31 6.95
CA LEU A 52 6.22 -3.62 8.21
C LEU A 52 7.16 -2.51 8.61
N GLU A 53 7.87 -1.94 7.63
CA GLU A 53 8.85 -0.92 7.92
C GLU A 53 8.20 0.44 8.19
N SER A 54 7.03 0.67 7.60
CA SER A 54 6.37 1.96 7.75
C SER A 54 5.46 2.00 8.97
N THR A 55 5.14 0.86 9.53
CA THR A 55 4.26 0.81 10.68
C THR A 55 4.98 1.36 11.91
N PRO A 56 4.41 2.37 12.55
CA PRO A 56 5.03 2.91 13.76
C PRO A 56 5.09 1.85 14.85
N PRO A 57 6.14 1.80 15.58
CA PRO A 57 6.22 0.84 16.68
C PRO A 57 5.26 1.24 17.77
N ALA A 58 4.50 0.41 18.11
CA ALA A 58 3.58 0.62 19.16
C ALA A 58 2.57 1.64 18.90
N HIS A 59 2.67 1.81 19.26
CA HIS A 59 1.92 2.38 19.46
C HIS A 59 0.90 2.43 19.64
N ASN A 60 0.87 2.48 19.86
CA ASN A 60 0.09 2.52 20.01
C ASN A 60 -0.94 2.70 19.98
N GLY A 61 -1.06 2.62 20.05
CA GLY A 61 -1.91 2.64 20.00
C GLY A 61 -2.89 3.16 20.04
N ASN A 62 -3.03 3.69 20.09
CA ASN A 62 -4.02 4.19 20.09
C ASN A 62 -4.70 4.43 19.13
N GLY A 63 -4.66 4.21 18.85
CA GLY A 63 -5.22 4.24 18.07
C GLY A 63 -5.93 4.47 17.47
N SER A 64 -5.94 4.71 17.53
CA SER A 64 -6.52 4.85 17.07
C SER A 64 -7.19 5.14 16.28
N ASP A 65 -7.04 5.36 16.16
CA ASP A 65 -7.45 5.55 15.52
C ASP A 65 -8.05 5.58 14.75
N SER A 66 -7.99 5.48 14.79
CA SER A 66 -8.41 5.44 14.03
C SER A 66 -9.16 5.70 13.43
N SER A 67 -9.14 5.98 13.35
CA SER A 67 -9.73 6.21 12.75
C SER A 67 -10.26 6.41 12.02
N GLN A 68 -10.27 6.53 11.74
CA GLN A 68 -10.60 6.61 11.03
C GLN A 68 -11.06 6.69 10.61
#